data_508aee748df01534d9e88f0c7827c147
#
_entry.id   508aee748df01534d9e88f0c7827c147
#
_cell.length_a   1.000
_cell.length_b   1.000
_cell.length_c   1.000
_cell.angle_alpha   90.00
_cell.angle_beta   90.00
_cell.angle_gamma   90.00
#
_symmetry.space_group_name_H-M   'P 1'
#
loop_
_entity.id
_entity.type
_entity.pdbx_description
1 polymer ?
#
loop_
_entity_poly.entity_id
_entity_poly.type
_entity_poly.pdbx_seq_one_letter_code
_entity_poly.pdbx_strand_id
1 'polypeptide(L)'
;LLNLAGALAMDPRLLILDEPTAMLDPLAARELLDTVGRINRELGVAVLITEHRLEQVLPAADKVAVMERGRIISQGRPEETVRNLCRSGERDRLFFGMSAPVRIFAALGQEELPLTVRDARLGLKRILGDKKAQPLSIDAPKISAEPILSAKELWFRYDAKGADVLRGADISLCEGELMCLLGGNGAGKSTLLSVLCGLNKAYRGKVKLDKGKKLCMLPQNARTLFTADTVLGELMDASDGDEARAKAMAERLELSGLYDSHPYDLSGGETQRLAIGKLLLRDANVLLLDEPTKGLDAYAKLQLANMLKGLCKEGAAILAVTHDVDFAAQYADECAMMFDGGIISRGEPHEFFGGNRFYTTDANRIAGDIAPGCITSGEVASQCKKLLQ
;
A
#
# COMPACT_ATOMS: atom_id res chain seq x y z
N LEU A 1 6.52 -5.66 -20.00
CA LEU A 1 6.25 -6.44 -21.22
C LEU A 1 7.48 -6.59 -22.12
N LEU A 2 8.27 -5.52 -22.41
CA LEU A 2 9.44 -5.62 -23.27
C LEU A 2 10.49 -6.62 -22.74
N ASN A 3 10.81 -6.60 -21.47
CA ASN A 3 11.73 -7.56 -20.84
C ASN A 3 11.20 -9.00 -20.93
N LEU A 4 9.89 -9.18 -20.76
CA LEU A 4 9.23 -10.49 -20.92
C LEU A 4 9.35 -10.98 -22.37
N ALA A 5 9.11 -10.12 -23.35
CA ALA A 5 9.26 -10.45 -24.76
C ALA A 5 10.72 -10.83 -25.09
N GLY A 6 11.70 -10.09 -24.55
CA GLY A 6 13.12 -10.42 -24.71
C GLY A 6 13.51 -11.77 -24.10
N ALA A 7 12.97 -12.11 -22.93
CA ALA A 7 13.19 -13.42 -22.31
C ALA A 7 12.57 -14.55 -23.13
N LEU A 8 11.35 -14.35 -23.65
CA LEU A 8 10.67 -15.34 -24.48
C LEU A 8 11.33 -15.54 -25.85
N ALA A 9 11.98 -14.53 -26.41
CA ALA A 9 12.71 -14.66 -27.66
C ALA A 9 13.88 -15.66 -27.59
N MET A 10 14.31 -16.04 -26.38
CA MET A 10 15.34 -17.08 -26.15
C MET A 10 14.77 -18.50 -26.09
N ASP A 11 13.46 -18.68 -26.35
CA ASP A 11 12.74 -19.94 -26.29
C ASP A 11 12.96 -20.73 -24.97
N PRO A 12 12.70 -20.13 -23.80
CA PRO A 12 12.98 -20.76 -22.52
C PRO A 12 11.95 -21.85 -22.20
N ARG A 13 12.40 -22.94 -21.58
CA ARG A 13 11.51 -23.96 -20.99
C ARG A 13 10.99 -23.54 -19.61
N LEU A 14 11.72 -22.67 -18.91
CA LEU A 14 11.38 -22.14 -17.59
C LEU A 14 11.55 -20.62 -17.59
N LEU A 15 10.52 -19.93 -17.19
CA LEU A 15 10.51 -18.48 -16.95
C LEU A 15 10.46 -18.23 -15.46
N ILE A 16 11.44 -17.46 -14.93
CA ILE A 16 11.49 -17.06 -13.52
C ILE A 16 11.20 -15.57 -13.46
N LEU A 17 10.19 -15.20 -12.68
CA LEU A 17 9.74 -13.83 -12.49
C LEU A 17 9.80 -13.48 -11.00
N ASP A 18 10.67 -12.56 -10.64
CA ASP A 18 10.85 -12.08 -9.27
C ASP A 18 10.08 -10.77 -9.09
N GLU A 19 9.02 -10.81 -8.27
CA GLU A 19 8.09 -9.71 -8.00
C GLU A 19 7.67 -8.90 -9.24
N PRO A 20 7.18 -9.56 -10.31
CA PRO A 20 6.96 -8.88 -11.59
C PRO A 20 5.86 -7.81 -11.53
N THR A 21 5.00 -7.82 -10.50
CA THR A 21 3.92 -6.83 -10.35
C THR A 21 4.26 -5.67 -9.40
N ALA A 22 5.40 -5.71 -8.71
CA ALA A 22 5.76 -4.73 -7.67
C ALA A 22 5.79 -3.26 -8.15
N MET A 23 6.10 -3.04 -9.44
CA MET A 23 6.21 -1.71 -10.06
C MET A 23 4.96 -1.29 -10.84
N LEU A 24 3.92 -2.15 -10.89
CA LEU A 24 2.76 -1.96 -11.72
C LEU A 24 1.55 -1.50 -10.89
N ASP A 25 0.72 -0.67 -11.50
CA ASP A 25 -0.61 -0.41 -10.96
C ASP A 25 -1.49 -1.67 -11.06
N PRO A 26 -2.62 -1.76 -10.36
CA PRO A 26 -3.44 -2.97 -10.31
C PRO A 26 -3.94 -3.45 -11.67
N LEU A 27 -4.15 -2.55 -12.63
CA LEU A 27 -4.62 -2.91 -13.98
C LEU A 27 -3.49 -3.53 -14.80
N ALA A 28 -2.34 -2.85 -14.85
CA ALA A 28 -1.15 -3.34 -15.55
C ALA A 28 -0.61 -4.65 -14.94
N ALA A 29 -0.71 -4.82 -13.62
CA ALA A 29 -0.35 -6.07 -12.94
C ALA A 29 -1.23 -7.24 -13.40
N ARG A 30 -2.55 -7.02 -13.50
CA ARG A 30 -3.48 -8.04 -14.01
C ARG A 30 -3.18 -8.40 -15.46
N GLU A 31 -2.98 -7.42 -16.33
CA GLU A 31 -2.64 -7.67 -17.75
C GLU A 31 -1.34 -8.46 -17.91
N LEU A 32 -0.33 -8.18 -17.06
CA LEU A 32 0.92 -8.95 -17.06
C LEU A 32 0.67 -10.41 -16.66
N LEU A 33 -0.04 -10.66 -15.56
CA LEU A 33 -0.31 -12.01 -15.07
C LEU A 33 -1.21 -12.80 -16.01
N ASP A 34 -2.20 -12.17 -16.63
CA ASP A 34 -3.02 -12.79 -17.68
C ASP A 34 -2.15 -13.19 -18.89
N THR A 35 -1.21 -12.34 -19.29
CA THR A 35 -0.25 -12.63 -20.35
C THR A 35 0.66 -13.79 -19.99
N VAL A 36 1.20 -13.82 -18.77
CA VAL A 36 2.05 -14.92 -18.27
C VAL A 36 1.25 -16.24 -18.23
N GLY A 37 0.01 -16.19 -17.76
CA GLY A 37 -0.88 -17.36 -17.78
C GLY A 37 -1.17 -17.90 -19.20
N ARG A 38 -1.28 -17.01 -20.19
CA ARG A 38 -1.40 -17.41 -21.60
C ARG A 38 -0.12 -18.07 -22.11
N ILE A 39 1.04 -17.50 -21.83
CA ILE A 39 2.35 -18.07 -22.19
C ILE A 39 2.49 -19.49 -21.63
N ASN A 40 2.16 -19.69 -20.38
CA ASN A 40 2.19 -21.01 -19.74
C ASN A 40 1.27 -22.00 -20.47
N ARG A 41 -0.01 -21.64 -20.70
CA ARG A 41 -1.00 -22.55 -21.30
C ARG A 41 -0.79 -22.80 -22.80
N GLU A 42 -0.42 -21.76 -23.56
CA GLU A 42 -0.35 -21.84 -25.03
C GLU A 42 1.01 -22.32 -25.54
N LEU A 43 2.11 -21.92 -24.83
CA LEU A 43 3.48 -22.26 -25.23
C LEU A 43 4.07 -23.40 -24.38
N GLY A 44 3.41 -23.83 -23.31
CA GLY A 44 3.92 -24.88 -22.41
C GLY A 44 5.15 -24.50 -21.60
N VAL A 45 5.46 -23.21 -21.47
CA VAL A 45 6.58 -22.70 -20.69
C VAL A 45 6.25 -22.84 -19.21
N ALA A 46 7.11 -23.52 -18.43
CA ALA A 46 6.97 -23.54 -16.99
C ALA A 46 7.27 -22.14 -16.42
N VAL A 47 6.47 -21.71 -15.43
CA VAL A 47 6.63 -20.37 -14.83
C VAL A 47 6.80 -20.49 -13.31
N LEU A 48 7.84 -19.86 -12.78
CA LEU A 48 8.06 -19.66 -11.35
C LEU A 48 7.94 -18.17 -11.04
N ILE A 49 7.02 -17.82 -10.15
CA ILE A 49 6.77 -16.42 -9.75
C ILE A 49 6.99 -16.29 -8.25
N THR A 50 7.76 -15.28 -7.82
CA THR A 50 7.74 -14.80 -6.43
C THR A 50 6.82 -13.58 -6.36
N GLU A 51 5.92 -13.51 -5.40
CA GLU A 51 4.99 -12.39 -5.25
C GLU A 51 4.53 -12.21 -3.81
N HIS A 52 4.25 -10.94 -3.46
CA HIS A 52 3.62 -10.55 -2.20
C HIS A 52 2.12 -10.24 -2.38
N ARG A 53 1.69 -9.93 -3.59
CA ARG A 53 0.27 -9.67 -3.92
C ARG A 53 -0.42 -10.97 -4.31
N LEU A 54 -0.98 -11.65 -3.32
CA LEU A 54 -1.47 -13.02 -3.48
C LEU A 54 -2.84 -13.10 -4.18
N GLU A 55 -3.62 -12.03 -4.16
CA GLU A 55 -4.99 -11.99 -4.67
C GLU A 55 -5.12 -12.34 -6.15
N GLN A 56 -4.09 -12.05 -6.94
CA GLN A 56 -4.10 -12.32 -8.39
C GLN A 56 -3.34 -13.60 -8.76
N VAL A 57 -2.33 -13.96 -7.99
CA VAL A 57 -1.43 -15.09 -8.28
C VAL A 57 -1.97 -16.39 -7.74
N LEU A 58 -2.53 -16.41 -6.52
CA LEU A 58 -3.05 -17.64 -5.90
C LEU A 58 -4.10 -18.36 -6.77
N PRO A 59 -5.11 -17.66 -7.37
CA PRO A 59 -6.09 -18.33 -8.20
C PRO A 59 -5.54 -18.89 -9.52
N ALA A 60 -4.40 -18.37 -9.98
CA ALA A 60 -3.78 -18.75 -11.26
C ALA A 60 -2.68 -19.81 -11.11
N ALA A 61 -2.21 -20.07 -9.89
CA ALA A 61 -1.10 -20.97 -9.63
C ALA A 61 -1.55 -22.44 -9.57
N ASP A 62 -0.79 -23.35 -10.20
CA ASP A 62 -0.98 -24.80 -10.06
C ASP A 62 -0.44 -25.30 -8.70
N LYS A 63 0.65 -24.69 -8.23
CA LYS A 63 1.30 -25.00 -6.96
C LYS A 63 1.80 -23.73 -6.29
N VAL A 64 1.76 -23.73 -4.96
CA VAL A 64 2.28 -22.65 -4.12
C VAL A 64 3.33 -23.23 -3.18
N ALA A 65 4.44 -22.54 -3.00
CA ALA A 65 5.42 -22.79 -1.96
C ALA A 65 5.54 -21.52 -1.11
N VAL A 66 5.42 -21.67 0.21
CA VAL A 66 5.55 -20.57 1.17
C VAL A 66 6.91 -20.68 1.82
N MET A 67 7.67 -19.59 1.77
CA MET A 67 9.01 -19.51 2.34
C MET A 67 9.04 -18.60 3.56
N GLU A 68 9.74 -19.04 4.58
CA GLU A 68 10.07 -18.24 5.75
C GLU A 68 11.52 -18.51 6.16
N ARG A 69 12.29 -17.44 6.38
CA ARG A 69 13.70 -17.50 6.80
C ARG A 69 14.56 -18.47 5.97
N GLY A 70 14.36 -18.42 4.64
CA GLY A 70 15.11 -19.26 3.70
C GLY A 70 14.67 -20.73 3.64
N ARG A 71 13.55 -21.12 4.27
CA ARG A 71 13.02 -22.48 4.26
C ARG A 71 11.60 -22.52 3.70
N ILE A 72 11.29 -23.57 2.95
CA ILE A 72 9.91 -23.84 2.54
C ILE A 72 9.17 -24.44 3.75
N ILE A 73 8.16 -23.75 4.25
CA ILE A 73 7.36 -24.16 5.41
C ILE A 73 6.05 -24.86 5.00
N SER A 74 5.54 -24.59 3.80
CA SER A 74 4.36 -25.24 3.24
C SER A 74 4.46 -25.23 1.71
N GLN A 75 3.98 -26.32 1.08
CA GLN A 75 3.84 -26.38 -0.39
C GLN A 75 2.70 -27.33 -0.76
N GLY A 76 2.05 -27.04 -1.88
CA GLY A 76 0.94 -27.85 -2.38
C GLY A 76 0.06 -27.06 -3.36
N ARG A 77 -1.18 -27.52 -3.54
CA ARG A 77 -2.19 -26.76 -4.25
C ARG A 77 -2.55 -25.50 -3.45
N PRO A 78 -2.93 -24.40 -4.12
CA PRO A 78 -3.24 -23.14 -3.44
C PRO A 78 -4.20 -23.29 -2.25
N GLU A 79 -5.32 -23.98 -2.45
CA GLU A 79 -6.36 -24.16 -1.41
C GLU A 79 -5.85 -24.96 -0.20
N GLU A 80 -5.05 -26.01 -0.44
CA GLU A 80 -4.48 -26.84 0.61
C GLU A 80 -3.42 -26.07 1.39
N THR A 81 -2.54 -25.36 0.67
CA THR A 81 -1.48 -24.54 1.27
C THR A 81 -2.04 -23.45 2.16
N VAL A 82 -3.02 -22.70 1.65
CA VAL A 82 -3.70 -21.63 2.39
C VAL A 82 -4.42 -22.19 3.64
N ARG A 83 -5.12 -23.33 3.51
CA ARG A 83 -5.80 -24.00 4.63
C ARG A 83 -4.82 -24.43 5.71
N ASN A 84 -3.69 -25.02 5.33
CA ASN A 84 -2.66 -25.45 6.27
C ASN A 84 -2.06 -24.26 7.03
N LEU A 85 -1.77 -23.17 6.37
CA LEU A 85 -1.26 -21.94 6.98
C LEU A 85 -2.26 -21.33 7.97
N CYS A 86 -3.55 -21.32 7.64
CA CYS A 86 -4.59 -20.82 8.55
C CYS A 86 -4.78 -21.71 9.80
N ARG A 87 -4.41 -23.01 9.73
CA ARG A 87 -4.53 -23.97 10.85
C ARG A 87 -3.30 -24.00 11.77
N SER A 88 -2.11 -23.68 11.27
CA SER A 88 -0.84 -23.87 11.99
C SER A 88 -0.64 -22.94 13.20
N GLY A 89 -1.52 -22.00 13.45
CA GLY A 89 -1.43 -21.09 14.60
C GLY A 89 -0.34 -20.01 14.48
N GLU A 90 0.52 -20.06 13.48
CA GLU A 90 1.44 -19.00 13.08
C GLU A 90 0.68 -17.84 12.42
N ARG A 91 -0.44 -17.48 13.06
CA ARG A 91 -1.53 -16.69 12.48
C ARG A 91 -1.16 -15.25 12.14
N ASP A 92 -0.11 -14.69 12.78
CA ASP A 92 -0.03 -13.24 12.79
C ASP A 92 0.65 -12.65 11.56
N ARG A 93 1.77 -13.18 11.09
CA ARG A 93 2.50 -12.58 9.96
C ARG A 93 1.97 -13.01 8.60
N LEU A 94 1.83 -14.30 8.38
CA LEU A 94 1.42 -14.87 7.09
C LEU A 94 -0.06 -14.60 6.80
N PHE A 95 -0.91 -14.60 7.83
CA PHE A 95 -2.34 -14.32 7.69
C PHE A 95 -2.64 -12.90 7.19
N PHE A 96 -1.86 -11.91 7.61
CA PHE A 96 -2.00 -10.53 7.10
C PHE A 96 -1.73 -10.43 5.59
N GLY A 97 -0.86 -11.31 5.05
CA GLY A 97 -0.56 -11.38 3.62
C GLY A 97 -1.61 -12.09 2.77
N MET A 98 -2.60 -12.77 3.40
CA MET A 98 -3.64 -13.48 2.65
C MET A 98 -4.62 -12.51 1.98
N SER A 99 -5.15 -12.93 0.83
CA SER A 99 -6.17 -12.18 0.09
C SER A 99 -7.46 -12.00 0.90
N ALA A 100 -8.23 -10.96 0.59
CA ALA A 100 -9.48 -10.65 1.28
C ALA A 100 -10.47 -11.83 1.36
N PRO A 101 -10.71 -12.63 0.29
CA PRO A 101 -11.52 -13.84 0.35
C PRO A 101 -11.10 -14.79 1.46
N VAL A 102 -9.82 -15.12 1.51
CA VAL A 102 -9.24 -16.03 2.53
C VAL A 102 -9.41 -15.47 3.93
N ARG A 103 -9.06 -14.21 4.15
CA ARG A 103 -9.13 -13.55 5.45
C ARG A 103 -10.57 -13.51 6.01
N ILE A 104 -11.56 -13.21 5.16
CA ILE A 104 -12.97 -13.19 5.55
C ILE A 104 -13.43 -14.59 5.96
N PHE A 105 -13.21 -15.61 5.13
CA PHE A 105 -13.70 -16.97 5.40
C PHE A 105 -12.98 -17.65 6.57
N ALA A 106 -11.68 -17.45 6.70
CA ALA A 106 -10.93 -17.92 7.87
C ALA A 106 -11.45 -17.25 9.16
N ALA A 107 -11.74 -15.95 9.14
CA ALA A 107 -12.33 -15.25 10.27
C ALA A 107 -13.73 -15.75 10.60
N LEU A 108 -14.52 -16.23 9.62
CA LEU A 108 -15.82 -16.87 9.84
C LEU A 108 -15.71 -18.33 10.31
N GLY A 109 -14.50 -18.87 10.45
CA GLY A 109 -14.28 -20.25 10.87
C GLY A 109 -14.64 -21.30 9.82
N GLN A 110 -14.69 -20.91 8.55
CA GLN A 110 -15.01 -21.82 7.45
C GLN A 110 -13.81 -22.68 7.08
N GLU A 111 -14.03 -23.95 6.75
CA GLU A 111 -12.97 -24.86 6.29
C GLU A 111 -12.63 -24.64 4.82
N GLU A 112 -13.61 -24.30 4.00
CA GLU A 112 -13.40 -23.94 2.59
C GLU A 112 -13.04 -22.47 2.48
N LEU A 113 -11.81 -22.20 2.04
CA LEU A 113 -11.27 -20.85 1.89
C LEU A 113 -11.25 -20.49 0.40
N PRO A 114 -12.16 -19.61 -0.06
CA PRO A 114 -12.18 -19.20 -1.46
C PRO A 114 -10.96 -18.35 -1.79
N LEU A 115 -10.42 -18.51 -3.00
CA LEU A 115 -9.27 -17.75 -3.48
C LEU A 115 -9.68 -16.53 -4.32
N THR A 116 -10.92 -16.48 -4.82
CA THR A 116 -11.40 -15.39 -5.66
C THR A 116 -12.54 -14.61 -5.01
N VAL A 117 -12.67 -13.34 -5.38
CA VAL A 117 -13.81 -12.48 -4.98
C VAL A 117 -15.15 -13.11 -5.37
N ARG A 118 -15.23 -13.72 -6.57
CA ARG A 118 -16.44 -14.39 -7.06
C ARG A 118 -16.85 -15.54 -6.16
N ASP A 119 -15.91 -16.44 -5.84
CA ASP A 119 -16.21 -17.63 -5.04
C ASP A 119 -16.53 -17.25 -3.59
N ALA A 120 -15.85 -16.24 -3.03
CA ALA A 120 -16.18 -15.68 -1.73
C ALA A 120 -17.61 -15.11 -1.71
N ARG A 121 -18.01 -14.37 -2.73
CA ARG A 121 -19.36 -13.82 -2.85
C ARG A 121 -20.44 -14.91 -2.92
N LEU A 122 -20.19 -15.94 -3.72
CA LEU A 122 -21.08 -17.11 -3.81
C LEU A 122 -21.13 -17.89 -2.50
N GLY A 123 -19.96 -18.05 -1.85
CA GLY A 123 -19.86 -18.71 -0.54
C GLY A 123 -20.63 -17.98 0.55
N LEU A 124 -20.48 -16.64 0.66
CA LEU A 124 -21.26 -15.84 1.61
C LEU A 124 -22.77 -15.97 1.38
N LYS A 125 -23.22 -15.91 0.12
CA LYS A 125 -24.65 -16.11 -0.20
C LYS A 125 -25.15 -17.50 0.23
N ARG A 126 -24.33 -18.54 0.06
CA ARG A 126 -24.67 -19.90 0.49
C ARG A 126 -24.77 -20.02 2.02
N ILE A 127 -23.84 -19.38 2.74
CA ILE A 127 -23.79 -19.44 4.21
C ILE A 127 -24.89 -18.59 4.86
N LEU A 128 -25.15 -17.40 4.31
CA LEU A 128 -26.05 -16.41 4.92
C LEU A 128 -27.46 -16.44 4.34
N GLY A 129 -27.68 -17.08 3.19
CA GLY A 129 -28.95 -17.05 2.47
C GLY A 129 -29.33 -15.62 2.07
N ASP A 130 -30.57 -15.23 2.40
CA ASP A 130 -31.10 -13.89 2.12
C ASP A 130 -30.83 -12.86 3.24
N LYS A 131 -30.09 -13.26 4.30
CA LYS A 131 -29.75 -12.35 5.39
C LYS A 131 -28.82 -11.24 4.88
N LYS A 132 -29.11 -10.00 5.28
CA LYS A 132 -28.33 -8.82 4.95
C LYS A 132 -28.04 -8.01 6.21
N ALA A 133 -26.82 -7.51 6.32
CA ALA A 133 -26.47 -6.56 7.37
C ALA A 133 -27.09 -5.19 7.08
N GLN A 134 -27.31 -4.41 8.12
CA GLN A 134 -27.58 -2.99 7.95
C GLN A 134 -26.33 -2.31 7.41
N PRO A 135 -26.47 -1.26 6.58
CA PRO A 135 -25.32 -0.48 6.11
C PRO A 135 -24.45 -0.04 7.29
N LEU A 136 -23.16 -0.25 7.15
CA LEU A 136 -22.20 0.22 8.15
C LEU A 136 -22.19 1.74 8.11
N SER A 137 -22.69 2.37 9.18
CA SER A 137 -22.57 3.82 9.40
C SER A 137 -21.39 4.05 10.33
N ILE A 138 -20.40 4.75 9.87
CA ILE A 138 -19.27 5.20 10.68
C ILE A 138 -19.37 6.70 10.82
N ASP A 139 -19.50 7.17 12.06
CA ASP A 139 -19.31 8.58 12.35
C ASP A 139 -17.81 8.90 12.21
N ALA A 140 -17.41 9.32 11.03
CA ALA A 140 -16.05 9.74 10.79
C ALA A 140 -15.73 10.96 11.68
N PRO A 141 -14.58 10.97 12.36
CA PRO A 141 -14.13 12.17 13.04
C PRO A 141 -13.92 13.25 11.98
N LYS A 142 -14.76 14.26 11.95
CA LYS A 142 -14.56 15.41 11.08
C LYS A 142 -13.27 16.10 11.53
N ILE A 143 -12.23 16.00 10.71
CA ILE A 143 -11.03 16.82 10.88
C ILE A 143 -11.45 18.24 10.56
N SER A 144 -11.80 19.01 11.57
CA SER A 144 -12.30 20.40 11.46
C SER A 144 -11.18 21.43 11.66
N ALA A 145 -9.92 21.02 11.49
CA ALA A 145 -8.76 21.90 11.65
C ALA A 145 -8.49 22.69 10.35
N GLU A 146 -7.93 23.89 10.50
CA GLU A 146 -7.37 24.61 9.36
C GLU A 146 -6.22 23.80 8.73
N PRO A 147 -6.13 23.75 7.39
CA PRO A 147 -5.09 22.96 6.74
C PRO A 147 -3.70 23.59 6.93
N ILE A 148 -2.73 22.82 7.41
CA ILE A 148 -1.34 23.26 7.56
C ILE A 148 -0.57 23.27 6.24
N LEU A 149 -0.99 22.47 5.26
CA LEU A 149 -0.51 22.50 3.88
C LEU A 149 -1.71 22.64 2.95
N SER A 150 -1.67 23.58 2.05
CA SER A 150 -2.70 23.74 1.02
C SER A 150 -2.10 24.09 -0.32
N ALA A 151 -2.65 23.52 -1.36
CA ALA A 151 -2.32 23.83 -2.74
C ALA A 151 -3.60 24.09 -3.52
N LYS A 152 -3.60 25.14 -4.33
CA LYS A 152 -4.78 25.56 -5.11
C LYS A 152 -4.39 25.82 -6.56
N GLU A 153 -5.20 25.24 -7.46
CA GLU A 153 -5.07 25.41 -8.91
C GLU A 153 -3.65 25.17 -9.43
N LEU A 154 -2.98 24.07 -9.02
CA LEU A 154 -1.62 23.80 -9.46
C LEU A 154 -1.58 23.31 -10.90
N TRP A 155 -0.84 24.08 -11.73
CA TRP A 155 -0.53 23.71 -13.10
C TRP A 155 0.97 23.59 -13.27
N PHE A 156 1.42 22.45 -13.81
CA PHE A 156 2.85 22.17 -13.99
C PHE A 156 3.09 21.35 -15.25
N ARG A 157 4.19 21.66 -15.92
CA ARG A 157 4.79 20.88 -17.01
C ARG A 157 6.30 20.88 -16.86
N TYR A 158 6.95 19.80 -17.28
CA TYR A 158 8.42 19.73 -17.25
C TYR A 158 9.06 20.60 -18.34
N ASP A 159 8.51 20.60 -19.54
CA ASP A 159 8.98 21.40 -20.65
C ASP A 159 7.98 22.48 -21.03
N ALA A 160 8.47 23.67 -21.38
CA ALA A 160 7.62 24.82 -21.74
C ALA A 160 6.64 24.52 -22.90
N LYS A 161 7.00 23.61 -23.80
CA LYS A 161 6.19 23.15 -24.94
C LYS A 161 5.55 21.79 -24.71
N GLY A 162 5.82 21.15 -23.55
CA GLY A 162 5.30 19.82 -23.19
C GLY A 162 3.83 19.88 -22.74
N ALA A 163 3.23 18.70 -22.61
CA ALA A 163 1.90 18.56 -22.03
C ALA A 163 1.92 18.88 -20.53
N ASP A 164 0.81 19.42 -20.03
CA ASP A 164 0.63 19.63 -18.59
C ASP A 164 0.52 18.29 -17.86
N VAL A 165 1.34 18.14 -16.82
CA VAL A 165 1.34 17.00 -15.92
C VAL A 165 0.42 17.25 -14.72
N LEU A 166 0.37 18.49 -14.22
CA LEU A 166 -0.65 18.92 -13.27
C LEU A 166 -1.62 19.89 -13.97
N ARG A 167 -2.89 19.67 -13.75
CA ARG A 167 -3.99 20.38 -14.45
C ARG A 167 -5.02 20.90 -13.46
N GLY A 168 -4.67 21.96 -12.72
CA GLY A 168 -5.54 22.55 -11.71
C GLY A 168 -5.71 21.65 -10.49
N ALA A 169 -4.62 21.03 -10.01
CA ALA A 169 -4.70 20.15 -8.84
C ALA A 169 -4.89 20.97 -7.56
N ASP A 170 -5.92 20.60 -6.79
CA ASP A 170 -6.25 21.16 -5.48
C ASP A 170 -6.08 20.09 -4.40
N ILE A 171 -5.29 20.38 -3.36
CA ILE A 171 -5.12 19.48 -2.22
C ILE A 171 -4.86 20.27 -0.94
N SER A 172 -5.37 19.77 0.17
CA SER A 172 -5.09 20.32 1.49
C SER A 172 -4.86 19.19 2.49
N LEU A 173 -4.05 19.43 3.49
CA LEU A 173 -3.68 18.46 4.53
C LEU A 173 -3.75 19.14 5.90
N CYS A 174 -4.41 18.49 6.86
CA CYS A 174 -4.58 18.98 8.21
C CYS A 174 -3.58 18.35 9.19
N GLU A 175 -3.39 18.99 10.33
CA GLU A 175 -2.55 18.45 11.41
C GLU A 175 -3.16 17.15 11.97
N GLY A 176 -2.33 16.14 12.18
CA GLY A 176 -2.77 14.82 12.67
C GLY A 176 -3.44 13.93 11.63
N GLU A 177 -3.45 14.33 10.37
CA GLU A 177 -4.12 13.62 9.27
C GLU A 177 -3.16 12.70 8.51
N LEU A 178 -3.59 11.47 8.25
CA LEU A 178 -3.02 10.56 7.25
C LEU A 178 -3.93 10.55 6.01
N MET A 179 -3.54 11.28 4.99
CA MET A 179 -4.22 11.27 3.69
C MET A 179 -3.52 10.33 2.72
N CYS A 180 -4.28 9.47 2.03
CA CYS A 180 -3.78 8.64 0.94
C CYS A 180 -4.21 9.20 -0.42
N LEU A 181 -3.22 9.50 -1.27
CA LEU A 181 -3.44 9.91 -2.65
C LEU A 181 -3.28 8.72 -3.59
N LEU A 182 -4.36 8.33 -4.21
CA LEU A 182 -4.49 7.20 -5.11
C LEU A 182 -4.56 7.66 -6.58
N GLY A 183 -4.32 6.75 -7.52
CA GLY A 183 -4.41 7.04 -8.96
C GLY A 183 -3.50 6.15 -9.79
N GLY A 184 -3.75 6.02 -11.08
CA GLY A 184 -2.94 5.22 -12.01
C GLY A 184 -1.50 5.73 -12.17
N ASN A 185 -0.66 4.91 -12.80
CA ASN A 185 0.68 5.36 -13.20
C ASN A 185 0.56 6.49 -14.22
N GLY A 186 1.41 7.51 -14.09
CA GLY A 186 1.37 8.70 -14.95
C GLY A 186 0.29 9.73 -14.61
N ALA A 187 -0.55 9.52 -13.57
CA ALA A 187 -1.58 10.49 -13.16
C ALA A 187 -1.01 11.83 -12.64
N GLY A 188 0.30 11.89 -12.31
CA GLY A 188 0.95 13.13 -11.83
C GLY A 188 1.25 13.12 -10.32
N LYS A 189 1.05 12.02 -9.60
CA LYS A 189 1.18 11.93 -8.13
C LYS A 189 2.56 12.35 -7.61
N SER A 190 3.65 11.72 -8.09
CA SER A 190 5.02 12.08 -7.69
C SER A 190 5.38 13.52 -8.11
N THR A 191 4.83 13.98 -9.24
CA THR A 191 5.00 15.37 -9.68
C THR A 191 4.29 16.33 -8.72
N LEU A 192 3.10 15.99 -8.24
CA LEU A 192 2.39 16.79 -7.23
C LEU A 192 3.24 16.88 -5.95
N LEU A 193 3.78 15.75 -5.44
CA LEU A 193 4.65 15.78 -4.26
C LEU A 193 5.87 16.67 -4.49
N SER A 194 6.51 16.59 -5.66
CA SER A 194 7.68 17.41 -5.99
C SER A 194 7.37 18.91 -6.06
N VAL A 195 6.16 19.28 -6.49
CA VAL A 195 5.70 20.68 -6.48
C VAL A 195 5.35 21.14 -5.06
N LEU A 196 4.70 20.28 -4.25
CA LEU A 196 4.36 20.60 -2.86
C LEU A 196 5.60 20.83 -2.00
N CYS A 197 6.67 20.03 -2.19
CA CYS A 197 7.92 20.22 -1.46
C CYS A 197 8.85 21.28 -2.07
N GLY A 198 8.46 21.93 -3.16
CA GLY A 198 9.20 23.01 -3.79
C GLY A 198 10.39 22.59 -4.66
N LEU A 199 10.57 21.28 -4.93
CA LEU A 199 11.57 20.80 -5.89
C LEU A 199 11.26 21.25 -7.32
N ASN A 200 9.96 21.32 -7.66
CA ASN A 200 9.48 21.85 -8.93
C ASN A 200 8.56 23.05 -8.65
N LYS A 201 8.60 24.04 -9.55
CA LYS A 201 7.77 25.24 -9.42
C LYS A 201 6.60 25.20 -10.41
N ALA A 202 5.38 25.19 -9.90
CA ALA A 202 4.18 25.35 -10.72
C ALA A 202 4.20 26.72 -11.44
N TYR A 203 3.80 26.76 -12.70
CA TYR A 203 3.70 28.02 -13.45
C TYR A 203 2.39 28.76 -13.15
N ARG A 204 1.39 28.07 -12.61
CA ARG A 204 0.11 28.64 -12.11
C ARG A 204 -0.30 27.91 -10.84
N GLY A 205 -1.01 28.61 -9.96
CA GLY A 205 -1.46 28.12 -8.66
C GLY A 205 -0.54 28.55 -7.53
N LYS A 206 -0.85 28.11 -6.31
CA LYS A 206 -0.10 28.47 -5.10
C LYS A 206 -0.06 27.28 -4.14
N VAL A 207 1.11 27.08 -3.53
CA VAL A 207 1.29 26.20 -2.38
C VAL A 207 1.48 27.08 -1.14
N LYS A 208 0.77 26.80 -0.07
CA LYS A 208 0.87 27.46 1.23
C LYS A 208 1.17 26.41 2.29
N LEU A 209 2.26 26.58 2.99
CA LEU A 209 2.62 25.85 4.21
C LEU A 209 2.53 26.83 5.37
N ASP A 210 1.99 26.40 6.50
CA ASP A 210 1.90 27.22 7.69
C ASP A 210 3.28 27.62 8.23
N LYS A 211 3.34 28.84 8.78
CA LYS A 211 4.59 29.40 9.32
C LYS A 211 5.16 28.51 10.44
N GLY A 212 6.46 28.23 10.35
CA GLY A 212 7.17 27.42 11.33
C GLY A 212 7.02 25.91 11.17
N LYS A 213 6.20 25.42 10.26
CA LYS A 213 6.13 24.01 9.93
C LYS A 213 7.19 23.64 8.89
N LYS A 214 7.81 22.47 9.06
CA LYS A 214 8.81 21.91 8.14
C LYS A 214 8.19 20.76 7.36
N LEU A 215 8.39 20.77 6.05
CA LEU A 215 7.92 19.75 5.14
C LEU A 215 9.11 18.94 4.63
N CYS A 216 9.01 17.62 4.70
CA CYS A 216 9.99 16.69 4.15
C CYS A 216 9.32 15.68 3.24
N MET A 217 10.07 15.20 2.23
CA MET A 217 9.59 14.22 1.27
C MET A 217 10.44 12.94 1.33
N LEU A 218 9.75 11.80 1.42
CA LEU A 218 10.31 10.48 1.17
C LEU A 218 10.11 10.15 -0.31
N PRO A 219 11.18 10.04 -1.11
CA PRO A 219 11.07 9.64 -2.51
C PRO A 219 10.73 8.16 -2.64
N GLN A 220 10.21 7.75 -3.80
CA GLN A 220 9.86 6.37 -4.11
C GLN A 220 10.99 5.36 -3.85
N ASN A 221 12.23 5.75 -4.12
CA ASN A 221 13.42 4.99 -3.73
C ASN A 221 14.03 5.61 -2.47
N ALA A 222 13.66 5.11 -1.30
CA ALA A 222 14.14 5.59 -0.01
C ALA A 222 15.68 5.55 0.12
N ARG A 223 16.34 4.61 -0.57
CA ARG A 223 17.81 4.47 -0.54
C ARG A 223 18.54 5.68 -1.08
N THR A 224 17.90 6.51 -1.90
CA THR A 224 18.51 7.76 -2.40
C THR A 224 18.74 8.81 -1.30
N LEU A 225 18.16 8.62 -0.13
CA LEU A 225 18.40 9.48 1.05
C LEU A 225 19.62 9.06 1.86
N PHE A 226 20.20 7.89 1.58
CA PHE A 226 21.29 7.34 2.37
C PHE A 226 22.65 7.75 1.81
N THR A 227 23.49 8.25 2.71
CA THR A 227 24.81 8.82 2.40
C THR A 227 25.91 8.30 3.32
N ALA A 228 25.55 7.69 4.46
CA ALA A 228 26.47 7.09 5.42
C ALA A 228 26.60 5.59 5.22
N ASP A 229 27.70 5.01 5.72
CA ASP A 229 28.01 3.58 5.61
C ASP A 229 27.27 2.72 6.66
N THR A 230 26.64 3.33 7.67
CA THR A 230 25.96 2.62 8.74
C THR A 230 24.60 3.24 9.09
N VAL A 231 23.68 2.42 9.61
CA VAL A 231 22.35 2.86 10.05
C VAL A 231 22.48 3.96 11.12
N LEU A 232 23.37 3.77 12.11
CA LEU A 232 23.58 4.79 13.13
C LEU A 232 24.17 6.06 12.53
N GLY A 233 25.12 5.94 11.59
CA GLY A 233 25.70 7.06 10.87
C GLY A 233 24.66 7.90 10.13
N GLU A 234 23.68 7.26 9.49
CA GLU A 234 22.56 7.93 8.81
C GLU A 234 21.69 8.75 9.78
N LEU A 235 21.42 8.20 10.95
CA LEU A 235 20.63 8.88 11.98
C LEU A 235 21.44 10.01 12.66
N MET A 236 22.73 9.82 12.87
CA MET A 236 23.62 10.85 13.39
C MET A 236 23.75 12.04 12.43
N ASP A 237 23.88 11.78 11.13
CA ASP A 237 23.88 12.84 10.13
C ASP A 237 22.58 13.65 10.14
N ALA A 238 21.45 12.96 10.29
CA ALA A 238 20.15 13.60 10.35
C ALA A 238 19.88 14.38 11.67
N SER A 239 20.56 14.02 12.76
CA SER A 239 20.47 14.66 14.08
C SER A 239 21.54 15.72 14.34
N ASP A 240 22.29 16.15 13.30
CA ASP A 240 23.41 17.08 13.39
C ASP A 240 24.52 16.61 14.37
N GLY A 241 24.75 15.29 14.45
CA GLY A 241 25.76 14.65 15.27
C GLY A 241 25.31 14.33 16.71
N ASP A 242 24.04 14.54 17.05
CA ASP A 242 23.49 14.18 18.37
C ASP A 242 23.25 12.67 18.47
N GLU A 243 24.20 11.96 19.05
CA GLU A 243 24.15 10.50 19.21
C GLU A 243 22.98 10.04 20.10
N ALA A 244 22.61 10.83 21.12
CA ALA A 244 21.49 10.46 21.99
C ALA A 244 20.17 10.51 21.24
N ARG A 245 19.93 11.55 20.43
CA ARG A 245 18.75 11.65 19.56
C ARG A 245 18.76 10.57 18.50
N ALA A 246 19.91 10.26 17.89
CA ALA A 246 20.03 9.21 16.88
C ALA A 246 19.67 7.83 17.45
N LYS A 247 20.21 7.47 18.63
CA LYS A 247 19.92 6.19 19.30
C LYS A 247 18.46 6.10 19.75
N ALA A 248 17.90 7.15 20.34
CA ALA A 248 16.49 7.19 20.71
C ALA A 248 15.57 7.00 19.50
N MET A 249 15.91 7.60 18.35
CA MET A 249 15.17 7.38 17.10
C MET A 249 15.32 5.94 16.60
N ALA A 250 16.51 5.35 16.65
CA ALA A 250 16.73 3.95 16.26
C ALA A 250 15.91 2.98 17.12
N GLU A 251 15.82 3.21 18.43
CA GLU A 251 14.96 2.43 19.34
C GLU A 251 13.48 2.56 18.95
N ARG A 252 13.02 3.79 18.77
CA ARG A 252 11.65 4.06 18.33
C ARG A 252 11.26 3.36 17.03
N LEU A 253 12.23 3.18 16.13
CA LEU A 253 12.07 2.55 14.81
C LEU A 253 12.38 1.05 14.81
N GLU A 254 12.67 0.44 15.96
CA GLU A 254 13.10 -0.96 16.09
C GLU A 254 14.34 -1.29 15.21
N LEU A 255 15.31 -0.39 15.17
CA LEU A 255 16.56 -0.53 14.41
C LEU A 255 17.80 -0.70 15.31
N SER A 256 17.64 -0.81 16.63
CA SER A 256 18.75 -0.87 17.61
C SER A 256 19.72 -2.02 17.39
N GLY A 257 19.24 -3.14 16.82
CA GLY A 257 20.10 -4.30 16.49
C GLY A 257 20.88 -4.15 15.18
N LEU A 258 20.74 -3.01 14.46
CA LEU A 258 21.26 -2.80 13.12
C LEU A 258 22.20 -1.61 13.01
N TYR A 259 22.71 -1.09 14.13
CA TYR A 259 23.53 0.14 14.15
C TYR A 259 24.69 0.12 13.18
N ASP A 260 25.43 -1.01 13.14
CA ASP A 260 26.63 -1.19 12.31
C ASP A 260 26.31 -1.77 10.92
N SER A 261 25.04 -2.06 10.63
CA SER A 261 24.63 -2.58 9.33
C SER A 261 24.69 -1.50 8.27
N HIS A 262 25.09 -1.86 7.06
CA HIS A 262 25.06 -0.95 5.92
C HIS A 262 23.60 -0.70 5.51
N PRO A 263 23.17 0.56 5.25
CA PRO A 263 21.79 0.88 4.90
C PRO A 263 21.21 0.13 3.68
N TYR A 264 22.07 -0.28 2.77
CA TYR A 264 21.70 -1.06 1.57
C TYR A 264 21.45 -2.55 1.85
N ASP A 265 21.88 -3.07 3.00
CA ASP A 265 21.67 -4.46 3.42
C ASP A 265 20.36 -4.64 4.19
N LEU A 266 19.66 -3.54 4.47
CA LEU A 266 18.38 -3.54 5.16
C LEU A 266 17.27 -4.15 4.31
N SER A 267 16.33 -4.86 4.97
CA SER A 267 15.06 -5.24 4.37
C SER A 267 14.24 -4.02 3.95
N GLY A 268 13.24 -4.22 3.08
CA GLY A 268 12.39 -3.12 2.63
C GLY A 268 11.74 -2.34 3.77
N GLY A 269 11.23 -3.04 4.80
CA GLY A 269 10.61 -2.41 5.97
C GLY A 269 11.60 -1.61 6.82
N GLU A 270 12.78 -2.14 7.05
CA GLU A 270 13.87 -1.45 7.79
C GLU A 270 14.35 -0.21 7.01
N THR A 271 14.50 -0.33 5.70
CA THR A 271 14.84 0.78 4.80
C THR A 271 13.82 1.92 4.92
N GLN A 272 12.52 1.63 4.89
CA GLN A 272 11.47 2.63 5.04
C GLN A 272 11.48 3.28 6.43
N ARG A 273 11.64 2.49 7.49
CA ARG A 273 11.72 3.01 8.86
C ARG A 273 12.92 3.93 9.04
N LEU A 274 14.11 3.52 8.55
CA LEU A 274 15.31 4.36 8.61
C LEU A 274 15.11 5.68 7.86
N ALA A 275 14.57 5.63 6.65
CA ALA A 275 14.34 6.83 5.85
C ALA A 275 13.36 7.80 6.53
N ILE A 276 12.25 7.30 7.08
CA ILE A 276 11.30 8.12 7.84
C ILE A 276 11.95 8.70 9.09
N GLY A 277 12.78 7.92 9.82
CA GLY A 277 13.52 8.41 10.98
C GLY A 277 14.46 9.57 10.66
N LYS A 278 15.14 9.52 9.52
CA LYS A 278 15.94 10.66 9.03
C LYS A 278 15.09 11.92 8.83
N LEU A 279 13.90 11.79 8.26
CA LEU A 279 13.01 12.95 8.06
C LEU A 279 12.49 13.50 9.39
N LEU A 280 12.19 12.63 10.35
CA LEU A 280 11.74 13.04 11.68
C LEU A 280 12.84 13.74 12.48
N LEU A 281 14.08 13.27 12.40
CA LEU A 281 15.23 13.94 13.06
C LEU A 281 15.50 15.35 12.50
N ARG A 282 15.01 15.64 11.29
CA ARG A 282 15.00 17.01 10.71
C ARG A 282 13.82 17.85 11.18
N ASP A 283 13.06 17.41 12.20
CA ASP A 283 11.88 18.05 12.78
C ASP A 283 10.75 18.27 11.77
N ALA A 284 10.54 17.30 10.87
CA ALA A 284 9.46 17.35 9.89
C ALA A 284 8.09 17.29 10.58
N ASN A 285 7.23 18.26 10.29
CA ASN A 285 5.83 18.31 10.74
C ASN A 285 4.89 17.80 9.64
N VAL A 286 5.29 17.94 8.37
CA VAL A 286 4.56 17.49 7.21
C VAL A 286 5.42 16.49 6.44
N LEU A 287 4.92 15.27 6.29
CA LEU A 287 5.59 14.20 5.57
C LEU A 287 4.87 13.91 4.25
N LEU A 288 5.58 14.04 3.14
CA LEU A 288 5.12 13.61 1.83
C LEU A 288 5.81 12.29 1.49
N LEU A 289 5.05 11.20 1.36
CA LEU A 289 5.58 9.85 1.18
C LEU A 289 5.20 9.33 -0.21
N ASP A 290 6.19 9.03 -1.05
CA ASP A 290 5.96 8.49 -2.39
C ASP A 290 6.11 6.97 -2.38
N GLU A 291 4.99 6.25 -2.51
CA GLU A 291 4.87 4.79 -2.50
C GLU A 291 5.53 4.10 -1.29
N PRO A 292 5.23 4.53 -0.03
CA PRO A 292 5.93 4.02 1.14
C PRO A 292 5.65 2.53 1.44
N THR A 293 4.58 1.96 0.87
CA THR A 293 4.19 0.55 1.04
C THR A 293 4.80 -0.39 0.00
N LYS A 294 5.54 0.16 -0.97
CA LYS A 294 6.07 -0.59 -2.09
C LYS A 294 7.18 -1.56 -1.68
N GLY A 295 7.09 -2.81 -2.16
CA GLY A 295 8.07 -3.85 -1.82
C GLY A 295 8.03 -4.29 -0.35
N LEU A 296 6.99 -3.93 0.39
CA LEU A 296 6.77 -4.39 1.76
C LEU A 296 5.84 -5.59 1.78
N ASP A 297 6.19 -6.59 2.60
CA ASP A 297 5.24 -7.63 2.96
C ASP A 297 4.10 -7.07 3.84
N ALA A 298 3.06 -7.85 4.03
CA ALA A 298 1.88 -7.38 4.75
C ALA A 298 2.15 -7.03 6.23
N TYR A 299 3.11 -7.70 6.87
CA TYR A 299 3.48 -7.40 8.24
C TYR A 299 4.27 -6.08 8.33
N ALA A 300 5.20 -5.86 7.42
CA ALA A 300 5.93 -4.59 7.34
C ALA A 300 4.99 -3.41 7.02
N LYS A 301 3.95 -3.62 6.18
CA LYS A 301 2.90 -2.61 5.95
C LYS A 301 2.12 -2.27 7.22
N LEU A 302 1.77 -3.28 8.04
CA LEU A 302 1.11 -3.07 9.33
C LEU A 302 2.00 -2.26 10.28
N GLN A 303 3.29 -2.60 10.38
CA GLN A 303 4.25 -1.85 11.21
C GLN A 303 4.36 -0.40 10.73
N LEU A 304 4.49 -0.19 9.42
CA LEU A 304 4.51 1.14 8.81
C LEU A 304 3.24 1.93 9.15
N ALA A 305 2.06 1.33 8.97
CA ALA A 305 0.79 1.97 9.27
C ALA A 305 0.68 2.41 10.73
N ASN A 306 1.05 1.53 11.67
CA ASN A 306 1.06 1.83 13.10
C ASN A 306 2.00 3.00 13.43
N MET A 307 3.18 3.02 12.81
CA MET A 307 4.13 4.13 12.96
C MET A 307 3.54 5.44 12.42
N LEU A 308 2.99 5.45 11.20
CA LEU A 308 2.39 6.66 10.62
C LEU A 308 1.20 7.16 11.45
N LYS A 309 0.33 6.27 11.91
CA LYS A 309 -0.78 6.65 12.80
C LYS A 309 -0.30 7.17 14.15
N GLY A 310 0.81 6.64 14.68
CA GLY A 310 1.48 7.17 15.88
C GLY A 310 1.95 8.59 15.67
N LEU A 311 2.60 8.87 14.54
CA LEU A 311 3.07 10.22 14.17
C LEU A 311 1.90 11.19 14.00
N CYS A 312 0.80 10.76 13.39
CA CYS A 312 -0.40 11.59 13.27
C CYS A 312 -0.97 11.98 14.65
N LYS A 313 -1.00 11.03 15.60
CA LYS A 313 -1.43 11.33 16.99
C LYS A 313 -0.51 12.33 17.69
N GLU A 314 0.76 12.41 17.29
CA GLU A 314 1.72 13.40 17.76
C GLU A 314 1.61 14.74 17.00
N GLY A 315 0.67 14.86 16.05
CA GLY A 315 0.40 16.09 15.30
C GLY A 315 1.09 16.17 13.94
N ALA A 316 1.78 15.11 13.48
CA ALA A 316 2.30 15.10 12.12
C ALA A 316 1.18 15.03 11.08
N ALA A 317 1.32 15.75 9.97
CA ALA A 317 0.45 15.64 8.81
C ALA A 317 1.14 14.82 7.72
N ILE A 318 0.47 13.81 7.21
CA ILE A 318 1.08 12.84 6.30
C ILE A 318 0.26 12.71 5.02
N LEU A 319 0.89 12.97 3.88
CA LEU A 319 0.35 12.66 2.56
C LEU A 319 1.12 11.47 1.97
N ALA A 320 0.47 10.31 1.88
CA ALA A 320 1.04 9.10 1.30
C ALA A 320 0.46 8.86 -0.09
N VAL A 321 1.31 8.92 -1.11
CA VAL A 321 0.95 8.43 -2.45
C VAL A 321 1.08 6.92 -2.46
N THR A 322 0.04 6.20 -2.85
CA THR A 322 0.10 4.74 -2.90
C THR A 322 -0.87 4.14 -3.93
N HIS A 323 -0.55 2.94 -4.40
CA HIS A 323 -1.45 2.08 -5.17
C HIS A 323 -2.10 1.00 -4.31
N ASP A 324 -1.76 0.94 -3.02
CA ASP A 324 -2.28 -0.03 -2.08
C ASP A 324 -3.65 0.41 -1.54
N VAL A 325 -4.69 -0.07 -2.23
CA VAL A 325 -6.09 0.24 -1.92
C VAL A 325 -6.48 -0.27 -0.53
N ASP A 326 -6.01 -1.47 -0.15
CA ASP A 326 -6.31 -2.06 1.16
C ASP A 326 -5.63 -1.28 2.29
N PHE A 327 -4.39 -0.82 2.09
CA PHE A 327 -3.70 0.06 3.02
C PHE A 327 -4.44 1.37 3.21
N ALA A 328 -4.85 2.03 2.12
CA ALA A 328 -5.60 3.28 2.18
C ALA A 328 -6.95 3.09 2.87
N ALA A 329 -7.71 2.04 2.53
CA ALA A 329 -9.02 1.75 3.12
C ALA A 329 -8.95 1.46 4.63
N GLN A 330 -7.85 0.85 5.09
CA GLN A 330 -7.71 0.43 6.48
C GLN A 330 -7.12 1.50 7.39
N TYR A 331 -6.26 2.39 6.87
CA TYR A 331 -5.45 3.26 7.72
C TYR A 331 -5.57 4.75 7.43
N ALA A 332 -6.03 5.17 6.24
CA ALA A 332 -6.19 6.59 5.95
C ALA A 332 -7.33 7.22 6.75
N ASP A 333 -7.18 8.50 7.07
CA ASP A 333 -8.26 9.34 7.58
C ASP A 333 -9.03 9.96 6.42
N GLU A 334 -8.33 10.22 5.31
CA GLU A 334 -8.91 10.72 4.07
C GLU A 334 -8.22 10.11 2.85
N CYS A 335 -8.99 9.87 1.79
CA CYS A 335 -8.51 9.39 0.51
C CYS A 335 -8.80 10.42 -0.59
N ALA A 336 -7.88 10.55 -1.53
CA ALA A 336 -8.06 11.35 -2.73
C ALA A 336 -7.67 10.56 -3.98
N MET A 337 -8.39 10.79 -5.10
CA MET A 337 -8.09 10.19 -6.39
C MET A 337 -7.52 11.23 -7.34
N MET A 338 -6.35 10.95 -7.88
CA MET A 338 -5.75 11.74 -8.94
C MET A 338 -5.90 11.05 -10.29
N PHE A 339 -6.41 11.80 -11.27
CA PHE A 339 -6.55 11.34 -12.64
C PHE A 339 -6.24 12.49 -13.59
N ASP A 340 -5.48 12.23 -14.65
CA ASP A 340 -5.09 13.19 -15.70
C ASP A 340 -4.62 14.56 -15.16
N GLY A 341 -3.79 14.53 -14.11
CA GLY A 341 -3.18 15.72 -13.52
C GLY A 341 -4.05 16.52 -12.53
N GLY A 342 -5.29 16.10 -12.28
CA GLY A 342 -6.21 16.74 -11.34
C GLY A 342 -6.71 15.79 -10.24
N ILE A 343 -7.19 16.36 -9.14
CA ILE A 343 -7.89 15.61 -8.07
C ILE A 343 -9.37 15.54 -8.43
N ILE A 344 -9.87 14.32 -8.69
CA ILE A 344 -11.24 14.11 -9.18
C ILE A 344 -12.23 13.66 -8.10
N SER A 345 -11.74 13.14 -6.99
CA SER A 345 -12.55 12.69 -5.85
C SER A 345 -11.74 12.79 -4.58
N ARG A 346 -12.41 13.12 -3.48
CA ARG A 346 -11.85 13.21 -2.13
C ARG A 346 -12.94 12.87 -1.12
N GLY A 347 -12.59 12.16 -0.05
CA GLY A 347 -13.52 11.82 1.01
C GLY A 347 -12.88 10.86 2.02
N GLU A 348 -13.62 10.58 3.09
CA GLU A 348 -13.21 9.57 4.05
C GLU A 348 -13.27 8.17 3.42
N PRO A 349 -12.51 7.17 3.93
CA PRO A 349 -12.36 5.88 3.26
C PRO A 349 -13.66 5.16 2.93
N HIS A 350 -14.67 5.16 3.83
CA HIS A 350 -15.93 4.46 3.60
C HIS A 350 -16.78 5.12 2.51
N GLU A 351 -16.80 6.44 2.48
CA GLU A 351 -17.47 7.20 1.41
C GLU A 351 -16.72 6.99 0.08
N PHE A 352 -15.39 7.12 0.13
CA PHE A 352 -14.54 7.02 -1.05
C PHE A 352 -14.60 5.64 -1.72
N PHE A 353 -14.44 4.55 -0.96
CA PHE A 353 -14.41 3.19 -1.50
C PHE A 353 -15.81 2.55 -1.60
N GLY A 354 -16.72 2.88 -0.70
CA GLY A 354 -18.08 2.34 -0.69
C GLY A 354 -18.93 2.82 -1.87
N GLY A 355 -18.73 4.07 -2.32
CA GLY A 355 -19.43 4.65 -3.46
C GLY A 355 -18.82 4.29 -4.82
N ASN A 356 -17.61 3.71 -4.87
CA ASN A 356 -16.89 3.46 -6.11
C ASN A 356 -16.90 1.96 -6.47
N ARG A 357 -17.47 1.61 -7.63
CA ARG A 357 -17.52 0.20 -8.08
C ARG A 357 -16.24 -0.27 -8.76
N PHE A 358 -15.47 0.64 -9.34
CA PHE A 358 -14.26 0.30 -10.12
C PHE A 358 -13.01 0.36 -9.28
N TYR A 359 -12.88 1.38 -8.44
CA TYR A 359 -11.71 1.61 -7.60
C TYR A 359 -12.09 1.41 -6.14
N THR A 360 -12.15 0.14 -5.72
CA THR A 360 -12.54 -0.25 -4.37
C THR A 360 -11.81 -1.52 -3.94
N THR A 361 -11.85 -1.84 -2.65
CA THR A 361 -11.22 -3.02 -2.09
C THR A 361 -11.92 -4.31 -2.53
N ASP A 362 -11.20 -5.43 -2.52
CA ASP A 362 -11.81 -6.73 -2.75
C ASP A 362 -12.80 -7.11 -1.64
N ALA A 363 -12.56 -6.65 -0.41
CA ALA A 363 -13.51 -6.81 0.70
C ALA A 363 -14.87 -6.15 0.39
N ASN A 364 -14.86 -4.92 -0.13
CA ASN A 364 -16.09 -4.23 -0.53
C ASN A 364 -16.80 -4.95 -1.69
N ARG A 365 -16.05 -5.44 -2.67
CA ARG A 365 -16.61 -6.25 -3.77
C ARG A 365 -17.25 -7.55 -3.27
N ILE A 366 -16.65 -8.21 -2.27
CA ILE A 366 -17.19 -9.43 -1.65
C ILE A 366 -18.44 -9.10 -0.84
N ALA A 367 -18.39 -8.05 -0.02
CA ALA A 367 -19.51 -7.60 0.81
C ALA A 367 -20.75 -7.29 -0.04
N GLY A 368 -20.60 -6.50 -1.08
CA GLY A 368 -21.68 -6.16 -2.01
C GLY A 368 -22.97 -5.76 -1.28
N ASP A 369 -24.07 -6.46 -1.61
CA ASP A 369 -25.38 -6.23 -1.00
C ASP A 369 -25.58 -6.95 0.34
N ILE A 370 -24.64 -7.83 0.76
CA ILE A 370 -24.75 -8.62 2.00
C ILE A 370 -24.36 -7.78 3.21
N ALA A 371 -23.27 -7.02 3.10
CA ALA A 371 -22.74 -6.16 4.16
C ALA A 371 -22.33 -4.79 3.57
N PRO A 372 -23.34 -3.98 3.17
CA PRO A 372 -23.09 -2.72 2.48
C PRO A 372 -22.31 -1.74 3.38
N GLY A 373 -21.39 -0.99 2.77
CA GLY A 373 -20.52 -0.03 3.46
C GLY A 373 -19.25 -0.62 4.06
N CYS A 374 -19.08 -1.95 4.12
CA CYS A 374 -17.84 -2.57 4.54
C CYS A 374 -16.77 -2.43 3.46
N ILE A 375 -15.59 -1.96 3.83
CA ILE A 375 -14.46 -1.77 2.92
C ILE A 375 -13.23 -2.59 3.32
N THR A 376 -13.21 -3.18 4.52
CA THR A 376 -12.12 -4.03 5.01
C THR A 376 -12.58 -5.46 5.26
N SER A 377 -11.65 -6.42 5.18
CA SER A 377 -11.94 -7.83 5.45
C SER A 377 -12.45 -8.06 6.88
N GLY A 378 -11.94 -7.29 7.85
CA GLY A 378 -12.37 -7.35 9.25
C GLY A 378 -13.81 -6.91 9.45
N GLU A 379 -14.23 -5.85 8.79
CA GLU A 379 -15.62 -5.35 8.82
C GLU A 379 -16.59 -6.37 8.23
N VAL A 380 -16.27 -6.89 7.02
CA VAL A 380 -17.10 -7.93 6.38
C VAL A 380 -17.25 -9.13 7.27
N ALA A 381 -16.15 -9.66 7.82
CA ALA A 381 -16.17 -10.80 8.73
C ALA A 381 -17.01 -10.51 9.99
N SER A 382 -16.86 -9.32 10.59
CA SER A 382 -17.60 -8.91 11.78
C SER A 382 -19.09 -8.83 11.52
N GLN A 383 -19.52 -8.20 10.42
CA GLN A 383 -20.93 -8.10 10.06
C GLN A 383 -21.53 -9.47 9.72
N CYS A 384 -20.81 -10.30 8.97
CA CYS A 384 -21.28 -11.65 8.66
C CYS A 384 -21.40 -12.53 9.91
N LYS A 385 -20.50 -12.41 10.90
CA LYS A 385 -20.61 -13.12 12.18
C LYS A 385 -21.88 -12.75 12.94
N LYS A 386 -22.26 -11.46 12.97
CA LYS A 386 -23.51 -11.00 13.59
C LYS A 386 -24.76 -11.59 12.93
N LEU A 387 -24.71 -11.83 11.61
CA LEU A 387 -25.82 -12.45 10.89
C LEU A 387 -25.92 -13.98 11.11
N LEU A 388 -24.83 -14.62 11.54
CA LEU A 388 -24.80 -16.06 11.82
C LEU A 388 -25.26 -16.41 13.25
N GLN A 389 -25.19 -15.45 14.15
CA GLN A 389 -25.75 -15.55 15.52
C GLN A 389 -27.26 -15.34 15.50
#